data_78cd7768a6b6aee22864b46da49c4694
#
_entry.id   78cd7768a6b6aee22864b46da49c4694
#
_cell.length_a   1.000
_cell.length_b   1.000
_cell.length_c   1.000
_cell.angle_alpha   90.00
_cell.angle_beta   90.00
_cell.angle_gamma   90.00
#
_symmetry.space_group_name_H-M   'P 1'
#
loop_
_entity.id
_entity.type
_entity.pdbx_description
1 polymer ?
#
loop_
_entity_poly.entity_id
_entity_poly.type
_entity_poly.pdbx_seq_one_letter_code
_entity_poly.pdbx_strand_id
1 'polypeptide(L)'
;MKKIVFTLVFLGLNLFASNKLIIAHRGASAYLPESTQEAMTLAHAMNAHYVEFDLVLSKDDIPVIIHDLYLDNLSDVAQKFPQRKRKDGHYYVIDFTLAELKSLKMSEVFTLKDKQQQQKYPKRFPMGTSSFTISTLAEMIELIQGLNRVSSKNIGFCIEIKKPWFHKQEGKDISKVVLNTFKDYGLNTRNLYFSSFDYPELVRIKKELLPQMGIDVNLVFALGKNEWNETYVLENGKWVAFDYTPFQTGEKNAELSKIVMGIAPNYNELFTINNNKAQPNNFVKNAHKNNLKVFVWTHRADALPSWANSTDALFDAILFKAGADGVFTDFPDLGIAFINHKKEQQ
;
A
#
# COMPACT_ATOMS: atom_id res chain seq x y z
N MET A 1 41.74 -55.02 -12.53
CA MET A 1 40.33 -54.63 -12.37
C MET A 1 40.30 -53.19 -11.83
N LYS A 2 40.07 -52.19 -12.67
CA LYS A 2 39.97 -50.79 -12.27
C LYS A 2 38.52 -50.49 -11.85
N LYS A 3 38.31 -50.13 -10.59
CA LYS A 3 37.00 -49.65 -10.09
C LYS A 3 36.83 -48.18 -10.52
N ILE A 4 35.83 -47.96 -11.38
CA ILE A 4 35.37 -46.62 -11.74
C ILE A 4 34.37 -46.19 -10.66
N VAL A 5 34.73 -45.16 -9.87
CA VAL A 5 33.83 -44.54 -8.90
C VAL A 5 33.09 -43.42 -9.64
N PHE A 6 31.79 -43.61 -9.86
CA PHE A 6 30.90 -42.53 -10.36
C PHE A 6 30.54 -41.61 -9.18
N THR A 7 31.10 -40.42 -9.13
CA THR A 7 30.68 -39.37 -8.21
C THR A 7 29.45 -38.68 -8.82
N LEU A 8 28.26 -39.01 -8.34
CA LEU A 8 27.05 -38.23 -8.63
C LEU A 8 27.18 -36.87 -7.94
N VAL A 9 27.45 -35.82 -8.70
CA VAL A 9 27.31 -34.43 -8.26
C VAL A 9 25.82 -34.12 -8.29
N PHE A 10 25.15 -34.20 -7.14
CA PHE A 10 23.83 -33.59 -6.96
C PHE A 10 24.00 -32.07 -6.99
N LEU A 11 23.77 -31.44 -8.14
CA LEU A 11 23.44 -30.02 -8.19
C LEU A 11 22.09 -29.84 -7.49
N GLY A 12 22.13 -29.56 -6.21
CA GLY A 12 20.96 -29.07 -5.48
C GLY A 12 20.55 -27.74 -6.08
N LEU A 13 19.61 -27.74 -6.99
CA LEU A 13 18.79 -26.59 -7.29
C LEU A 13 18.03 -26.27 -6.00
N ASN A 14 18.61 -25.37 -5.18
CA ASN A 14 17.85 -24.70 -4.15
C ASN A 14 16.80 -23.82 -4.85
N LEU A 15 15.69 -24.41 -5.21
CA LEU A 15 14.44 -23.72 -5.45
C LEU A 15 14.02 -23.10 -4.10
N PHE A 16 14.59 -21.95 -3.78
CA PHE A 16 13.96 -21.05 -2.84
C PHE A 16 12.65 -20.63 -3.49
N ALA A 17 11.58 -21.34 -3.17
CA ALA A 17 10.23 -20.85 -3.38
C ALA A 17 10.17 -19.53 -2.62
N SER A 18 10.44 -18.41 -3.31
CA SER A 18 10.37 -17.09 -2.71
C SER A 18 8.94 -16.93 -2.21
N ASN A 19 8.78 -16.77 -0.88
CA ASN A 19 7.46 -16.58 -0.29
C ASN A 19 6.85 -15.31 -0.89
N LYS A 20 5.95 -15.49 -1.86
CA LYS A 20 5.22 -14.37 -2.46
C LYS A 20 4.25 -13.81 -1.43
N LEU A 21 4.21 -12.50 -1.29
CA LEU A 21 3.39 -11.83 -0.29
C LEU A 21 2.05 -11.37 -0.86
N ILE A 22 0.98 -11.63 -0.13
CA ILE A 22 -0.34 -11.04 -0.35
C ILE A 22 -0.52 -9.94 0.68
N ILE A 23 -0.67 -8.71 0.19
CA ILE A 23 -0.88 -7.50 0.98
C ILE A 23 -2.32 -7.06 0.75
N ALA A 24 -3.14 -7.05 1.81
CA ALA A 24 -4.55 -6.67 1.74
C ALA A 24 -4.67 -5.16 1.62
N HIS A 25 -4.88 -4.66 0.40
CA HIS A 25 -4.94 -3.25 0.05
C HIS A 25 -6.16 -2.58 0.68
N ARG A 26 -5.92 -1.71 1.66
CA ARG A 26 -6.94 -1.07 2.51
C ARG A 26 -7.85 -2.09 3.21
N GLY A 27 -7.28 -3.26 3.57
CA GLY A 27 -7.99 -4.41 4.09
C GLY A 27 -8.60 -5.30 3.00
N ALA A 28 -9.67 -6.03 3.33
CA ALA A 28 -10.46 -6.80 2.37
C ALA A 28 -11.47 -5.87 1.66
N SER A 29 -10.95 -4.86 0.96
CA SER A 29 -11.71 -3.70 0.43
C SER A 29 -12.67 -4.06 -0.71
N ALA A 30 -12.58 -5.26 -1.27
CA ALA A 30 -13.59 -5.76 -2.21
C ALA A 30 -14.89 -6.20 -1.54
N TYR A 31 -14.88 -6.44 -0.23
CA TYR A 31 -15.99 -7.02 0.53
C TYR A 31 -16.60 -6.05 1.53
N LEU A 32 -15.80 -5.14 2.07
CA LEU A 32 -16.20 -4.15 3.06
C LEU A 32 -15.57 -2.79 2.73
N PRO A 33 -16.17 -1.67 3.15
CA PRO A 33 -15.61 -0.35 2.85
C PRO A 33 -14.14 -0.24 3.25
N GLU A 34 -13.33 0.27 2.33
CA GLU A 34 -11.89 0.35 2.48
C GLU A 34 -11.45 1.08 3.76
N SER A 35 -10.29 0.70 4.30
CA SER A 35 -9.67 1.38 5.45
C SER A 35 -10.45 1.32 6.77
N THR A 36 -11.50 0.47 6.85
CA THR A 36 -12.28 0.25 8.08
C THR A 36 -11.70 -0.88 8.92
N GLN A 37 -11.99 -0.89 10.23
CA GLN A 37 -11.61 -1.99 11.12
C GLN A 37 -12.21 -3.32 10.66
N GLU A 38 -13.43 -3.28 10.15
CA GLU A 38 -14.15 -4.43 9.61
C GLU A 38 -13.41 -5.03 8.40
N ALA A 39 -12.97 -4.19 7.44
CA ALA A 39 -12.21 -4.65 6.29
C ALA A 39 -10.84 -5.24 6.69
N MET A 40 -10.17 -4.64 7.68
CA MET A 40 -8.90 -5.14 8.21
C MET A 40 -9.07 -6.45 8.98
N THR A 41 -10.11 -6.56 9.80
CA THR A 41 -10.45 -7.81 10.51
C THR A 41 -10.74 -8.94 9.54
N LEU A 42 -11.49 -8.66 8.47
CA LEU A 42 -11.77 -9.65 7.43
C LEU A 42 -10.50 -10.07 6.69
N ALA A 43 -9.62 -9.14 6.33
CA ALA A 43 -8.33 -9.45 5.72
C ALA A 43 -7.44 -10.32 6.62
N HIS A 44 -7.44 -10.04 7.94
CA HIS A 44 -6.77 -10.85 8.94
C HIS A 44 -7.37 -12.27 8.99
N ALA A 45 -8.69 -12.41 8.97
CA ALA A 45 -9.37 -13.72 8.93
C ALA A 45 -9.02 -14.51 7.67
N MET A 46 -8.87 -13.84 6.53
CA MET A 46 -8.46 -14.41 5.23
C MET A 46 -6.97 -14.78 5.15
N ASN A 47 -6.19 -14.59 6.23
CA ASN A 47 -4.76 -14.91 6.29
C ASN A 47 -3.88 -14.10 5.32
N ALA A 48 -4.24 -12.85 5.02
CA ALA A 48 -3.33 -11.94 4.34
C ALA A 48 -1.98 -11.89 5.09
N HIS A 49 -0.87 -11.79 4.36
CA HIS A 49 0.45 -11.71 5.02
C HIS A 49 0.66 -10.34 5.69
N TYR A 50 0.11 -9.30 5.08
CA TYR A 50 0.12 -7.92 5.58
C TYR A 50 -1.24 -7.28 5.36
N VAL A 51 -1.68 -6.47 6.31
CA VAL A 51 -2.77 -5.51 6.09
C VAL A 51 -2.17 -4.17 5.69
N GLU A 52 -2.74 -3.54 4.68
CA GLU A 52 -2.26 -2.24 4.23
C GLU A 52 -3.33 -1.17 4.43
N PHE A 53 -2.87 0.03 4.78
CA PHE A 53 -3.68 1.23 4.91
C PHE A 53 -2.86 2.50 4.83
N ASP A 54 -3.55 3.60 4.52
CA ASP A 54 -3.02 4.93 4.30
C ASP A 54 -3.30 5.85 5.49
N LEU A 55 -2.40 6.80 5.74
CA LEU A 55 -2.49 7.73 6.85
C LEU A 55 -2.49 9.19 6.40
N VAL A 56 -3.38 9.96 7.02
CA VAL A 56 -3.47 11.42 6.96
C VAL A 56 -3.60 11.96 8.39
N LEU A 57 -3.12 13.18 8.67
CA LEU A 57 -3.31 13.80 9.98
C LEU A 57 -4.65 14.52 10.09
N SER A 58 -5.28 14.39 11.24
CA SER A 58 -6.39 15.21 11.67
C SER A 58 -5.92 16.62 12.06
N LYS A 59 -6.85 17.55 12.36
CA LYS A 59 -6.56 18.89 12.83
C LYS A 59 -5.75 18.89 14.14
N ASP A 60 -5.99 17.95 15.00
CA ASP A 60 -5.36 17.76 16.31
C ASP A 60 -4.19 16.75 16.28
N ASP A 61 -3.55 16.60 15.11
CA ASP A 61 -2.32 15.82 14.88
C ASP A 61 -2.44 14.32 15.15
N ILE A 62 -3.66 13.75 15.05
CA ILE A 62 -3.86 12.31 15.19
C ILE A 62 -3.80 11.65 13.81
N PRO A 63 -2.93 10.64 13.59
CA PRO A 63 -2.93 9.88 12.35
C PRO A 63 -4.20 9.05 12.23
N VAL A 64 -4.99 9.33 11.20
CA VAL A 64 -6.25 8.62 10.88
C VAL A 64 -6.10 7.85 9.57
N ILE A 65 -6.85 6.76 9.46
CA ILE A 65 -6.76 5.83 8.33
C ILE A 65 -7.74 6.25 7.25
N ILE A 66 -7.18 6.78 6.17
CA ILE A 66 -7.91 7.22 4.98
C ILE A 66 -6.92 7.42 3.82
N HIS A 67 -7.33 7.04 2.60
CA HIS A 67 -6.45 7.12 1.43
C HIS A 67 -6.22 8.55 0.94
N ASP A 68 -7.28 9.33 0.78
CA ASP A 68 -7.18 10.67 0.22
C ASP A 68 -7.02 11.73 1.31
N LEU A 69 -6.47 12.88 0.95
CA LEU A 69 -6.51 14.06 1.82
C LEU A 69 -7.93 14.54 2.09
N TYR A 70 -8.93 14.00 1.37
CA TYR A 70 -10.30 14.44 1.32
C TYR A 70 -11.28 13.39 1.83
N LEU A 71 -12.37 13.87 2.43
CA LEU A 71 -13.48 13.06 2.94
C LEU A 71 -14.62 12.90 1.92
N ASP A 72 -14.51 13.54 0.76
CA ASP A 72 -15.59 13.80 -0.19
C ASP A 72 -16.26 12.54 -0.73
N ASN A 73 -15.47 11.48 -1.02
CA ASN A 73 -15.90 10.35 -1.84
C ASN A 73 -16.21 9.08 -1.06
N LEU A 74 -16.18 9.16 0.29
CA LEU A 74 -16.30 7.95 1.14
C LEU A 74 -16.95 8.23 2.50
N SER A 75 -17.53 9.44 2.69
CA SER A 75 -18.19 9.80 3.95
C SER A 75 -19.42 10.69 3.74
N ASP A 76 -20.19 10.88 4.81
CA ASP A 76 -21.34 11.81 4.88
C ASP A 76 -20.93 13.25 5.23
N VAL A 77 -19.65 13.63 5.07
CA VAL A 77 -19.10 14.93 5.46
C VAL A 77 -19.89 16.11 4.88
N ALA A 78 -20.28 16.01 3.60
CA ALA A 78 -21.03 17.07 2.92
C ALA A 78 -22.42 17.31 3.52
N GLN A 79 -23.04 16.29 4.11
CA GLN A 79 -24.33 16.41 4.81
C GLN A 79 -24.13 16.95 6.22
N LYS A 80 -23.09 16.48 6.92
CA LYS A 80 -22.85 16.81 8.33
C LYS A 80 -22.18 18.13 8.56
N PHE A 81 -21.24 18.50 7.69
CA PHE A 81 -20.44 19.71 7.79
C PHE A 81 -20.44 20.53 6.49
N PRO A 82 -21.57 20.92 5.91
CA PRO A 82 -21.66 21.52 4.58
C PRO A 82 -20.84 22.82 4.43
N GLN A 83 -20.62 23.55 5.54
CA GLN A 83 -19.90 24.84 5.56
C GLN A 83 -18.36 24.68 5.70
N ARG A 84 -17.83 23.45 5.88
CA ARG A 84 -16.42 23.19 6.12
C ARG A 84 -15.59 22.93 4.85
N LYS A 85 -16.24 23.07 3.70
CA LYS A 85 -15.61 22.92 2.39
C LYS A 85 -14.62 24.06 2.13
N ARG A 86 -13.37 23.72 1.73
CA ARG A 86 -12.39 24.73 1.27
C ARG A 86 -12.82 25.34 -0.08
N LYS A 87 -12.16 26.43 -0.50
CA LYS A 87 -12.49 27.15 -1.74
C LYS A 87 -12.32 26.30 -3.01
N ASP A 88 -11.44 25.32 -2.99
CA ASP A 88 -11.22 24.33 -4.08
C ASP A 88 -12.30 23.28 -4.19
N GLY A 89 -13.25 23.27 -3.29
CA GLY A 89 -14.40 22.37 -3.32
C GLY A 89 -14.24 21.09 -2.53
N HIS A 90 -13.19 20.91 -1.70
CA HIS A 90 -12.91 19.72 -0.95
C HIS A 90 -13.05 19.87 0.57
N TYR A 91 -13.36 18.76 1.24
CA TYR A 91 -13.36 18.63 2.70
C TYR A 91 -12.08 17.93 3.14
N TYR A 92 -11.09 18.69 3.55
CA TYR A 92 -9.79 18.16 3.94
C TYR A 92 -9.82 17.52 5.32
N VAL A 93 -9.28 16.34 5.46
CA VAL A 93 -9.16 15.61 6.74
C VAL A 93 -8.50 16.46 7.81
N ILE A 94 -7.45 17.18 7.43
CA ILE A 94 -6.64 18.03 8.31
C ILE A 94 -7.40 19.24 8.92
N ASP A 95 -8.59 19.55 8.41
CA ASP A 95 -9.44 20.61 8.94
C ASP A 95 -10.35 20.14 10.09
N PHE A 96 -10.47 18.83 10.30
CA PHE A 96 -11.36 18.24 11.28
C PHE A 96 -10.59 17.62 12.44
N THR A 97 -11.07 17.83 13.67
CA THR A 97 -10.60 17.14 14.86
C THR A 97 -10.96 15.64 14.80
N LEU A 98 -10.25 14.81 15.57
CA LEU A 98 -10.58 13.38 15.67
C LEU A 98 -12.06 13.17 16.09
N ALA A 99 -12.57 13.96 17.03
CA ALA A 99 -13.97 13.87 17.48
C ALA A 99 -14.97 14.13 16.34
N GLU A 100 -14.70 15.13 15.49
CA GLU A 100 -15.48 15.42 14.29
C GLU A 100 -15.41 14.28 13.29
N LEU A 101 -14.19 13.76 13.01
CA LEU A 101 -13.97 12.63 12.09
C LEU A 101 -14.67 11.36 12.55
N LYS A 102 -14.59 11.02 13.84
CA LYS A 102 -15.30 9.86 14.45
C LYS A 102 -16.81 9.97 14.36
N SER A 103 -17.33 11.18 14.20
CA SER A 103 -18.77 11.41 14.05
C SER A 103 -19.27 11.11 12.64
N LEU A 104 -18.39 11.03 11.62
CA LEU A 104 -18.76 10.73 10.23
C LEU A 104 -19.10 9.25 10.06
N LYS A 105 -19.99 9.01 9.11
CA LYS A 105 -20.26 7.67 8.59
C LYS A 105 -19.41 7.44 7.34
N MET A 106 -18.56 6.43 7.42
CA MET A 106 -17.80 5.98 6.26
C MET A 106 -18.65 5.06 5.39
N SER A 107 -18.37 5.04 4.09
CA SER A 107 -19.12 4.29 3.09
C SER A 107 -18.18 3.68 2.05
N GLU A 108 -18.72 2.82 1.21
CA GLU A 108 -18.04 2.42 -0.02
C GLU A 108 -17.76 3.63 -0.89
N VAL A 109 -16.62 3.59 -1.62
CA VAL A 109 -16.17 4.72 -2.45
C VAL A 109 -17.18 5.02 -3.56
N PHE A 110 -17.52 6.30 -3.69
CA PHE A 110 -18.43 6.78 -4.72
C PHE A 110 -17.81 7.90 -5.56
N THR A 111 -18.39 8.15 -6.72
CA THR A 111 -18.14 9.31 -7.58
C THR A 111 -19.40 10.16 -7.68
N LEU A 112 -19.24 11.45 -8.00
CA LEU A 112 -20.37 12.31 -8.27
C LEU A 112 -20.59 12.35 -9.80
N LYS A 113 -21.73 11.84 -10.26
CA LYS A 113 -22.19 11.97 -11.62
C LYS A 113 -23.53 12.69 -11.64
N ASP A 114 -23.61 13.79 -12.35
CA ASP A 114 -24.81 14.63 -12.41
C ASP A 114 -25.34 15.03 -11.01
N LYS A 115 -24.40 15.34 -10.08
CA LYS A 115 -24.63 15.64 -8.64
C LYS A 115 -25.21 14.48 -7.85
N GLN A 116 -25.29 13.27 -8.40
CA GLN A 116 -25.72 12.06 -7.69
C GLN A 116 -24.51 11.19 -7.33
N GLN A 117 -24.53 10.64 -6.15
CA GLN A 117 -23.53 9.66 -5.73
C GLN A 117 -23.71 8.35 -6.48
N GLN A 118 -22.69 7.88 -7.15
CA GLN A 118 -22.65 6.56 -7.78
C GLN A 118 -21.51 5.75 -7.21
N GLN A 119 -21.80 4.56 -6.73
CA GLN A 119 -20.80 3.63 -6.23
C GLN A 119 -19.76 3.33 -7.31
N LYS A 120 -18.48 3.46 -6.96
CA LYS A 120 -17.37 3.27 -7.92
C LYS A 120 -17.27 1.82 -8.40
N TYR A 121 -17.52 0.88 -7.50
CA TYR A 121 -17.49 -0.56 -7.76
C TYR A 121 -18.87 -1.16 -7.46
N PRO A 122 -19.76 -1.31 -8.44
CA PRO A 122 -21.18 -1.64 -8.20
C PRO A 122 -21.45 -3.00 -7.54
N LYS A 123 -20.48 -3.92 -7.55
CA LYS A 123 -20.59 -5.27 -6.97
C LYS A 123 -20.03 -5.38 -5.55
N ARG A 124 -19.43 -4.30 -5.02
CA ARG A 124 -18.87 -4.27 -3.65
C ARG A 124 -19.96 -3.97 -2.63
N PHE A 125 -19.55 -3.78 -1.37
CA PHE A 125 -20.47 -3.49 -0.28
C PHE A 125 -21.41 -2.31 -0.64
N PRO A 126 -22.73 -2.41 -0.38
CA PRO A 126 -23.67 -1.37 -0.82
C PRO A 126 -23.38 -0.02 -0.14
N MET A 127 -23.20 1.01 -0.94
CA MET A 127 -22.98 2.38 -0.48
C MET A 127 -24.12 2.86 0.42
N GLY A 128 -23.79 3.59 1.48
CA GLY A 128 -24.78 4.21 2.39
C GLY A 128 -25.50 3.25 3.32
N THR A 129 -25.13 1.97 3.29
CA THR A 129 -25.69 0.96 4.22
C THR A 129 -24.73 0.70 5.38
N SER A 130 -25.26 0.18 6.50
CA SER A 130 -24.51 -0.06 7.73
C SER A 130 -23.90 1.21 8.35
N SER A 131 -22.96 1.05 9.28
CA SER A 131 -22.33 2.16 10.00
C SER A 131 -20.86 1.83 10.22
N PHE A 132 -20.02 2.44 9.42
CA PHE A 132 -18.56 2.34 9.52
C PHE A 132 -18.00 3.70 9.97
N THR A 133 -16.88 3.67 10.68
CA THR A 133 -16.22 4.87 11.20
C THR A 133 -14.75 4.92 10.82
N ILE A 134 -14.19 6.12 10.78
CA ILE A 134 -12.74 6.32 10.57
C ILE A 134 -11.98 5.82 11.80
N SER A 135 -10.83 5.18 11.59
CA SER A 135 -9.96 4.69 12.66
C SER A 135 -8.68 5.49 12.77
N THR A 136 -8.09 5.52 13.95
CA THR A 136 -6.74 6.01 14.17
C THR A 136 -5.72 4.93 13.91
N LEU A 137 -4.45 5.32 13.69
CA LEU A 137 -3.32 4.40 13.60
C LEU A 137 -3.21 3.52 14.84
N ALA A 138 -3.33 4.12 16.05
CA ALA A 138 -3.24 3.40 17.32
C ALA A 138 -4.31 2.30 17.42
N GLU A 139 -5.59 2.66 17.17
CA GLU A 139 -6.70 1.69 17.19
C GLU A 139 -6.48 0.52 16.24
N MET A 140 -5.92 0.78 15.06
CA MET A 140 -5.68 -0.26 14.07
C MET A 140 -4.51 -1.18 14.46
N ILE A 141 -3.43 -0.63 15.00
CA ILE A 141 -2.33 -1.43 15.53
C ILE A 141 -2.82 -2.34 16.65
N GLU A 142 -3.55 -1.79 17.61
CA GLU A 142 -4.12 -2.55 18.74
C GLU A 142 -5.03 -3.68 18.26
N LEU A 143 -5.90 -3.40 17.29
CA LEU A 143 -6.79 -4.38 16.69
C LEU A 143 -6.02 -5.56 16.09
N ILE A 144 -5.07 -5.29 15.19
CA ILE A 144 -4.33 -6.35 14.48
C ILE A 144 -3.38 -7.10 15.42
N GLN A 145 -2.71 -6.42 16.35
CA GLN A 145 -1.88 -7.09 17.36
C GLN A 145 -2.74 -7.96 18.30
N GLY A 146 -3.92 -7.48 18.69
CA GLY A 146 -4.90 -8.26 19.47
C GLY A 146 -5.37 -9.50 18.71
N LEU A 147 -5.76 -9.36 17.45
CA LEU A 147 -6.16 -10.48 16.59
C LEU A 147 -5.02 -11.48 16.36
N ASN A 148 -3.80 -11.00 16.13
CA ASN A 148 -2.62 -11.86 16.01
C ASN A 148 -2.41 -12.71 17.27
N ARG A 149 -2.53 -12.09 18.45
CA ARG A 149 -2.36 -12.77 19.74
C ARG A 149 -3.37 -13.89 19.94
N VAL A 150 -4.67 -13.61 19.73
CA VAL A 150 -5.74 -14.60 20.01
C VAL A 150 -5.79 -15.72 18.97
N SER A 151 -5.34 -15.47 17.73
CA SER A 151 -5.34 -16.46 16.64
C SER A 151 -3.98 -17.11 16.40
N SER A 152 -2.94 -16.75 17.17
CA SER A 152 -1.54 -17.21 16.99
C SER A 152 -1.02 -16.95 15.57
N LYS A 153 -1.45 -15.85 14.94
CA LYS A 153 -0.97 -15.38 13.65
C LYS A 153 0.10 -14.29 13.81
N ASN A 154 0.80 -13.97 12.73
CA ASN A 154 1.78 -12.89 12.67
C ASN A 154 1.58 -12.06 11.40
N ILE A 155 0.39 -11.46 11.27
CA ILE A 155 0.06 -10.59 10.14
C ILE A 155 0.72 -9.24 10.37
N GLY A 156 1.51 -8.80 9.37
CA GLY A 156 2.26 -7.55 9.43
C GLY A 156 1.44 -6.36 8.94
N PHE A 157 2.09 -5.20 8.99
CA PHE A 157 1.56 -3.91 8.54
C PHE A 157 2.30 -3.42 7.31
N CYS A 158 1.57 -2.94 6.32
CA CYS A 158 2.09 -2.11 5.24
C CYS A 158 1.40 -0.76 5.34
N ILE A 159 2.12 0.28 5.77
CA ILE A 159 1.53 1.57 6.14
C ILE A 159 2.08 2.65 5.22
N GLU A 160 1.19 3.39 4.56
CA GLU A 160 1.57 4.52 3.71
C GLU A 160 1.24 5.85 4.37
N ILE A 161 2.18 6.80 4.37
CA ILE A 161 1.88 8.20 4.67
C ILE A 161 1.56 8.95 3.38
N LYS A 162 0.38 9.57 3.36
CA LYS A 162 -0.09 10.32 2.18
C LYS A 162 0.47 11.72 2.18
N LYS A 163 1.08 12.09 1.05
CA LYS A 163 1.50 13.47 0.74
C LYS A 163 2.16 14.21 1.92
N PRO A 164 3.30 13.73 2.45
CA PRO A 164 4.02 14.41 3.52
C PRO A 164 4.31 15.88 3.21
N TRP A 165 4.60 16.21 1.95
CA TRP A 165 4.81 17.56 1.47
C TRP A 165 3.60 18.47 1.74
N PHE A 166 2.37 17.97 1.58
CA PHE A 166 1.15 18.72 1.88
C PHE A 166 1.03 19.00 3.39
N HIS A 167 1.29 18.00 4.23
CA HIS A 167 1.27 18.19 5.69
C HIS A 167 2.30 19.26 6.13
N LYS A 168 3.48 19.30 5.49
CA LYS A 168 4.48 20.36 5.73
C LYS A 168 3.98 21.74 5.32
N GLN A 169 3.25 21.86 4.20
CA GLN A 169 2.60 23.12 3.82
C GLN A 169 1.58 23.59 4.86
N GLU A 170 0.86 22.66 5.48
CA GLU A 170 -0.09 22.92 6.56
C GLU A 170 0.58 23.05 7.96
N GLY A 171 1.92 23.08 8.02
CA GLY A 171 2.69 23.24 9.25
C GLY A 171 2.79 22.01 10.13
N LYS A 172 2.56 20.82 9.58
CA LYS A 172 2.55 19.54 10.31
C LYS A 172 3.63 18.56 9.81
N ASP A 173 4.08 17.66 10.69
CA ASP A 173 5.06 16.62 10.38
C ASP A 173 4.47 15.23 10.59
N ILE A 174 3.76 14.73 9.58
CA ILE A 174 3.12 13.41 9.63
C ILE A 174 4.12 12.28 9.89
N SER A 175 5.31 12.33 9.28
CA SER A 175 6.33 11.30 9.44
C SER A 175 6.78 11.17 10.89
N LYS A 176 7.04 12.28 11.56
CA LYS A 176 7.47 12.30 12.95
C LYS A 176 6.39 11.76 13.88
N VAL A 177 5.13 12.18 13.66
CA VAL A 177 3.98 11.73 14.46
C VAL A 177 3.78 10.21 14.31
N VAL A 178 3.78 9.70 13.08
CA VAL A 178 3.60 8.29 12.78
C VAL A 178 4.74 7.43 13.34
N LEU A 179 5.99 7.87 13.18
CA LEU A 179 7.16 7.14 13.70
C LEU A 179 7.19 7.08 15.24
N ASN A 180 6.70 8.11 15.94
CA ASN A 180 6.52 8.06 17.38
C ASN A 180 5.51 6.95 17.76
N THR A 181 4.38 6.87 17.06
CA THR A 181 3.42 5.79 17.28
C THR A 181 4.05 4.41 17.03
N PHE A 182 4.86 4.24 15.96
CA PHE A 182 5.55 2.98 15.72
C PHE A 182 6.48 2.59 16.88
N LYS A 183 7.20 3.56 17.42
CA LYS A 183 8.07 3.37 18.58
C LYS A 183 7.27 2.93 19.81
N ASP A 184 6.18 3.61 20.11
CA ASP A 184 5.34 3.36 21.29
C ASP A 184 4.69 1.96 21.24
N TYR A 185 4.32 1.48 20.03
CA TYR A 185 3.74 0.14 19.82
C TYR A 185 4.77 -0.95 19.45
N GLY A 186 6.06 -0.65 19.43
CA GLY A 186 7.12 -1.60 19.16
C GLY A 186 7.15 -2.16 17.73
N LEU A 187 6.62 -1.42 16.74
CA LEU A 187 6.71 -1.80 15.35
C LEU A 187 8.15 -1.67 14.83
N ASN A 188 8.58 -2.62 14.01
CA ASN A 188 9.95 -2.68 13.51
C ASN A 188 10.05 -3.46 12.19
N THR A 189 11.27 -3.70 11.70
CA THR A 189 11.53 -4.36 10.40
C THR A 189 10.92 -5.76 10.26
N ARG A 190 10.56 -6.44 11.35
CA ARG A 190 10.01 -7.81 11.28
C ARG A 190 8.54 -7.85 10.87
N ASN A 191 7.79 -6.77 11.14
CA ASN A 191 6.34 -6.74 10.94
C ASN A 191 5.81 -5.48 10.25
N LEU A 192 6.70 -4.61 9.76
CA LEU A 192 6.31 -3.32 9.18
C LEU A 192 7.04 -3.03 7.88
N TYR A 193 6.26 -2.74 6.84
CA TYR A 193 6.65 -1.95 5.68
C TYR A 193 6.06 -0.56 5.81
N PHE A 194 6.90 0.48 5.68
CA PHE A 194 6.50 1.86 5.77
C PHE A 194 6.75 2.57 4.44
N SER A 195 5.71 3.05 3.80
CA SER A 195 5.76 3.52 2.41
C SER A 195 5.33 4.97 2.23
N SER A 196 5.79 5.56 1.17
CA SER A 196 5.31 6.84 0.64
C SER A 196 5.69 6.99 -0.83
N PHE A 197 4.94 7.80 -1.57
CA PHE A 197 5.31 8.32 -2.89
C PHE A 197 6.35 9.46 -2.80
N ASP A 198 6.55 10.04 -1.62
CA ASP A 198 7.47 11.15 -1.37
C ASP A 198 8.89 10.63 -1.10
N TYR A 199 9.68 10.41 -2.16
CA TYR A 199 11.05 9.92 -2.03
C TYR A 199 11.95 10.84 -1.20
N PRO A 200 11.96 12.17 -1.37
CA PRO A 200 12.68 13.09 -0.49
C PRO A 200 12.34 12.90 0.99
N GLU A 201 11.08 12.65 1.31
CA GLU A 201 10.68 12.36 2.68
C GLU A 201 11.20 11.01 3.19
N LEU A 202 11.19 9.96 2.35
CA LEU A 202 11.81 8.68 2.70
C LEU A 202 13.30 8.81 2.97
N VAL A 203 14.01 9.67 2.23
CA VAL A 203 15.41 10.02 2.49
C VAL A 203 15.57 10.68 3.86
N ARG A 204 14.72 11.66 4.20
CA ARG A 204 14.70 12.32 5.53
C ARG A 204 14.42 11.32 6.65
N ILE A 205 13.42 10.47 6.45
CA ILE A 205 13.07 9.41 7.42
C ILE A 205 14.30 8.52 7.66
N LYS A 206 14.93 7.99 6.60
CA LYS A 206 16.07 7.07 6.73
C LYS A 206 17.29 7.70 7.37
N LYS A 207 17.63 8.92 6.97
CA LYS A 207 18.90 9.55 7.36
C LYS A 207 18.81 10.35 8.66
N GLU A 208 17.62 10.84 9.02
CA GLU A 208 17.45 11.76 10.15
C GLU A 208 16.54 11.18 11.23
N LEU A 209 15.26 10.86 10.87
CA LEU A 209 14.26 10.51 11.89
C LEU A 209 14.50 9.17 12.55
N LEU A 210 14.77 8.10 11.77
CA LEU A 210 15.02 6.78 12.33
C LEU A 210 16.23 6.76 13.28
N PRO A 211 17.42 7.34 12.92
CA PRO A 211 18.55 7.44 13.84
C PRO A 211 18.23 8.24 15.12
N GLN A 212 17.55 9.39 14.98
CA GLN A 212 17.17 10.22 16.13
C GLN A 212 16.23 9.52 17.10
N MET A 213 15.31 8.69 16.59
CA MET A 213 14.33 7.97 17.40
C MET A 213 14.85 6.64 17.93
N GLY A 214 15.97 6.13 17.39
CA GLY A 214 16.54 4.82 17.77
C GLY A 214 15.65 3.65 17.34
N ILE A 215 14.95 3.76 16.22
CA ILE A 215 14.11 2.71 15.64
C ILE A 215 14.56 2.40 14.21
N ASP A 216 14.20 1.22 13.70
CA ASP A 216 14.39 0.86 12.29
C ASP A 216 13.14 0.19 11.74
N VAL A 217 12.79 0.54 10.50
CA VAL A 217 11.63 0.03 9.76
C VAL A 217 11.99 -0.20 8.30
N ASN A 218 11.29 -1.13 7.64
CA ASN A 218 11.49 -1.34 6.21
C ASN A 218 10.81 -0.25 5.41
N LEU A 219 11.59 0.64 4.80
CA LEU A 219 11.05 1.68 3.93
C LEU A 219 10.76 1.13 2.54
N VAL A 220 9.64 1.53 1.95
CA VAL A 220 9.22 1.18 0.59
C VAL A 220 8.86 2.45 -0.18
N PHE A 221 9.43 2.61 -1.36
CA PHE A 221 9.09 3.73 -2.24
C PHE A 221 7.93 3.35 -3.17
N ALA A 222 6.77 3.96 -2.97
CA ALA A 222 5.64 3.85 -3.88
C ALA A 222 5.94 4.66 -5.15
N LEU A 223 5.96 3.98 -6.30
CA LEU A 223 6.37 4.59 -7.56
C LEU A 223 5.19 5.25 -8.26
N GLY A 224 5.20 6.57 -8.30
CA GLY A 224 4.20 7.40 -8.97
C GLY A 224 4.51 7.63 -10.45
N LYS A 225 3.63 8.41 -11.09
CA LYS A 225 3.82 8.98 -12.41
C LYS A 225 3.77 10.50 -12.32
N ASN A 226 4.52 11.17 -13.20
CA ASN A 226 4.61 12.64 -13.18
C ASN A 226 3.23 13.31 -13.33
N GLU A 227 2.35 12.74 -14.17
CA GLU A 227 1.00 13.24 -14.41
C GLU A 227 0.05 13.14 -13.22
N TRP A 228 0.39 12.36 -12.18
CA TRP A 228 -0.45 12.22 -10.98
C TRP A 228 -0.23 13.32 -9.94
N ASN A 229 0.89 14.04 -10.03
CA ASN A 229 1.23 15.10 -9.08
C ASN A 229 1.16 14.64 -7.60
N GLU A 230 1.67 13.43 -7.33
CA GLU A 230 1.62 12.84 -5.99
C GLU A 230 2.56 13.52 -5.02
N THR A 231 3.73 13.97 -5.49
CA THR A 231 4.78 14.58 -4.67
C THR A 231 5.23 15.91 -5.23
N TYR A 232 5.44 16.85 -4.34
CA TYR A 232 6.07 18.13 -4.60
C TYR A 232 7.30 18.30 -3.71
N VAL A 233 8.31 18.98 -4.21
CA VAL A 233 9.54 19.32 -3.50
C VAL A 233 9.70 20.83 -3.42
N LEU A 234 10.28 21.33 -2.32
CA LEU A 234 10.52 22.74 -2.14
C LEU A 234 11.88 23.12 -2.75
N GLU A 235 11.87 23.82 -3.89
CA GLU A 235 13.05 24.32 -4.58
C GLU A 235 13.01 25.83 -4.65
N ASN A 236 14.05 26.49 -4.15
CA ASN A 236 14.15 27.97 -4.14
C ASN A 236 12.89 28.67 -3.60
N GLY A 237 12.27 28.10 -2.55
CA GLY A 237 11.07 28.65 -1.92
C GLY A 237 9.76 28.39 -2.69
N LYS A 238 9.78 27.58 -3.73
CA LYS A 238 8.59 27.18 -4.50
C LYS A 238 8.41 25.67 -4.50
N TRP A 239 7.16 25.23 -4.42
CA TRP A 239 6.81 23.83 -4.56
C TRP A 239 6.76 23.45 -6.04
N VAL A 240 7.60 22.49 -6.47
CA VAL A 240 7.67 21.96 -7.84
C VAL A 240 7.32 20.48 -7.81
N ALA A 241 6.71 19.97 -8.89
CA ALA A 241 6.37 18.55 -9.00
C ALA A 241 7.64 17.70 -9.02
N PHE A 242 7.62 16.60 -8.28
CA PHE A 242 8.73 15.63 -8.24
C PHE A 242 8.77 14.82 -9.54
N ASP A 243 9.97 14.63 -10.10
CA ASP A 243 10.18 13.82 -11.31
C ASP A 243 10.42 12.34 -10.96
N TYR A 244 9.45 11.49 -11.30
CA TYR A 244 9.55 10.03 -11.13
C TYR A 244 10.29 9.32 -12.25
N THR A 245 10.55 9.96 -13.39
CA THR A 245 11.13 9.32 -14.60
C THR A 245 12.40 8.51 -14.33
N PRO A 246 13.43 9.02 -13.58
CA PRO A 246 14.64 8.26 -13.32
C PRO A 246 14.44 6.99 -12.50
N PHE A 247 13.36 6.93 -11.73
CA PHE A 247 12.98 5.79 -10.90
C PHE A 247 12.17 4.75 -11.69
N GLN A 248 11.34 5.19 -12.63
CA GLN A 248 10.58 4.32 -13.53
C GLN A 248 11.50 3.57 -14.50
N THR A 249 12.54 4.22 -14.99
CA THR A 249 13.53 3.61 -15.88
C THR A 249 14.51 2.68 -15.15
N GLY A 250 14.55 2.73 -13.82
CA GLY A 250 15.50 1.98 -12.99
C GLY A 250 16.90 2.59 -12.93
N GLU A 251 17.10 3.77 -13.50
CA GLU A 251 18.40 4.50 -13.46
C GLU A 251 18.83 4.76 -12.02
N LYS A 252 17.88 5.05 -11.12
CA LYS A 252 18.11 5.35 -9.70
C LYS A 252 18.09 4.13 -8.78
N ASN A 253 17.98 2.89 -9.27
CA ASN A 253 17.85 1.71 -8.41
C ASN A 253 19.03 1.55 -7.43
N ALA A 254 20.26 1.83 -7.83
CA ALA A 254 21.43 1.76 -6.96
C ALA A 254 21.42 2.84 -5.86
N GLU A 255 20.82 3.99 -6.10
CA GLU A 255 20.60 5.05 -5.11
C GLU A 255 19.44 4.67 -4.17
N LEU A 256 18.32 4.22 -4.74
CA LEU A 256 17.16 3.75 -3.99
C LEU A 256 17.51 2.70 -2.94
N SER A 257 18.32 1.69 -3.31
CA SER A 257 18.66 0.59 -2.42
C SER A 257 19.45 1.00 -1.17
N LYS A 258 20.00 2.20 -1.13
CA LYS A 258 20.64 2.77 0.07
C LYS A 258 19.64 3.38 1.05
N ILE A 259 18.43 3.67 0.59
CA ILE A 259 17.38 4.35 1.35
C ILE A 259 16.23 3.41 1.69
N VAL A 260 15.76 2.65 0.69
CA VAL A 260 14.58 1.79 0.83
C VAL A 260 14.92 0.33 0.58
N MET A 261 14.16 -0.57 1.19
CA MET A 261 14.30 -2.01 0.97
C MET A 261 13.55 -2.51 -0.24
N GLY A 262 12.60 -1.72 -0.76
CA GLY A 262 11.78 -2.11 -1.89
C GLY A 262 11.09 -0.95 -2.57
N ILE A 263 10.53 -1.24 -3.73
CA ILE A 263 9.73 -0.32 -4.54
C ILE A 263 8.35 -0.91 -4.79
N ALA A 264 7.34 -0.04 -4.86
CA ALA A 264 5.97 -0.44 -5.12
C ALA A 264 5.42 0.25 -6.38
N PRO A 265 5.61 -0.35 -7.58
CA PRO A 265 5.08 0.16 -8.84
C PRO A 265 3.63 -0.27 -9.06
N ASN A 266 2.92 0.45 -9.95
CA ASN A 266 1.70 -0.08 -10.57
C ASN A 266 2.04 -1.31 -11.41
N TYR A 267 1.15 -2.32 -11.46
CA TYR A 267 1.43 -3.56 -12.20
C TYR A 267 1.70 -3.33 -13.70
N ASN A 268 1.18 -2.27 -14.30
CA ASN A 268 1.44 -1.96 -15.71
C ASN A 268 2.92 -1.65 -16.00
N GLU A 269 3.69 -1.21 -14.99
CA GLU A 269 5.12 -0.92 -15.14
C GLU A 269 5.96 -2.20 -15.37
N LEU A 270 5.40 -3.37 -15.05
CA LEU A 270 6.10 -4.65 -15.16
C LEU A 270 6.01 -5.26 -16.56
N PHE A 271 5.17 -4.72 -17.44
CA PHE A 271 4.85 -5.36 -18.71
C PHE A 271 5.00 -4.42 -19.91
N THR A 272 5.40 -4.99 -21.02
CA THR A 272 5.22 -4.41 -22.34
C THR A 272 3.96 -5.03 -22.94
N ILE A 273 2.99 -4.20 -23.34
CA ILE A 273 1.69 -4.66 -23.83
C ILE A 273 1.62 -4.44 -25.36
N ASN A 274 1.54 -5.54 -26.11
CA ASN A 274 1.40 -5.53 -27.57
C ASN A 274 0.21 -6.39 -27.97
N ASN A 275 -0.70 -5.85 -28.77
CA ASN A 275 -1.90 -6.57 -29.24
C ASN A 275 -2.66 -7.28 -28.11
N ASN A 276 -2.89 -6.59 -27.01
CA ASN A 276 -3.56 -7.11 -25.80
C ASN A 276 -2.87 -8.34 -25.16
N LYS A 277 -1.57 -8.49 -25.37
CA LYS A 277 -0.73 -9.50 -24.71
C LYS A 277 0.33 -8.80 -23.87
N ALA A 278 0.35 -9.11 -22.59
CA ALA A 278 1.35 -8.61 -21.66
C ALA A 278 2.58 -9.55 -21.63
N GLN A 279 3.75 -8.99 -21.86
CA GLN A 279 5.03 -9.67 -21.72
C GLN A 279 5.83 -9.01 -20.60
N PRO A 280 6.36 -9.76 -19.61
CA PRO A 280 7.20 -9.17 -18.59
C PRO A 280 8.40 -8.44 -19.19
N ASN A 281 8.64 -7.24 -18.70
CA ASN A 281 9.84 -6.47 -19.04
C ASN A 281 10.96 -6.71 -18.00
N ASN A 282 12.03 -5.93 -18.06
CA ASN A 282 13.17 -6.09 -17.15
C ASN A 282 13.02 -5.35 -15.81
N PHE A 283 11.90 -4.73 -15.50
CA PHE A 283 11.72 -3.89 -14.31
C PHE A 283 12.09 -4.63 -13.01
N VAL A 284 11.43 -5.75 -12.75
CA VAL A 284 11.67 -6.56 -11.53
C VAL A 284 13.11 -7.08 -11.48
N LYS A 285 13.62 -7.61 -12.61
CA LYS A 285 15.00 -8.11 -12.70
C LYS A 285 16.02 -7.00 -12.38
N ASN A 286 15.80 -5.78 -12.85
CA ASN A 286 16.69 -4.65 -12.59
C ASN A 286 16.59 -4.18 -11.13
N ALA A 287 15.41 -4.20 -10.51
CA ALA A 287 15.25 -3.93 -9.10
C ALA A 287 16.00 -4.96 -8.24
N HIS A 288 15.81 -6.25 -8.51
CA HIS A 288 16.46 -7.35 -7.79
C HIS A 288 17.99 -7.32 -7.90
N LYS A 289 18.55 -6.93 -9.04
CA LYS A 289 20.02 -6.73 -9.19
C LYS A 289 20.59 -5.71 -8.21
N ASN A 290 19.77 -4.80 -7.70
CA ASN A 290 20.12 -3.79 -6.71
C ASN A 290 19.58 -4.14 -5.31
N ASN A 291 19.20 -5.40 -5.05
CA ASN A 291 18.63 -5.87 -3.80
C ASN A 291 17.34 -5.17 -3.37
N LEU A 292 16.59 -4.60 -4.30
CA LEU A 292 15.27 -4.01 -4.05
C LEU A 292 14.18 -5.06 -4.21
N LYS A 293 13.31 -5.18 -3.21
CA LYS A 293 12.06 -5.94 -3.33
C LYS A 293 11.05 -5.19 -4.19
N VAL A 294 10.13 -5.91 -4.82
CA VAL A 294 9.09 -5.33 -5.67
C VAL A 294 7.70 -5.76 -5.18
N PHE A 295 6.91 -4.80 -4.71
CA PHE A 295 5.54 -4.98 -4.24
C PHE A 295 4.57 -4.25 -5.16
N VAL A 296 3.70 -4.95 -5.84
CA VAL A 296 2.96 -4.43 -6.99
C VAL A 296 1.52 -4.09 -6.63
N TRP A 297 1.02 -2.92 -7.01
CA TRP A 297 -0.35 -2.49 -6.77
C TRP A 297 -1.10 -2.19 -8.08
N THR A 298 -2.40 -2.32 -8.13
CA THR A 298 -3.30 -3.01 -7.25
C THR A 298 -4.03 -4.08 -8.06
N HIS A 299 -3.96 -5.32 -7.63
CA HIS A 299 -4.77 -6.38 -8.20
C HIS A 299 -6.24 -6.20 -7.77
N ARG A 300 -7.16 -6.22 -8.75
CA ARG A 300 -8.61 -6.15 -8.54
C ARG A 300 -9.30 -7.18 -9.42
N ALA A 301 -9.96 -8.17 -8.83
CA ALA A 301 -10.67 -9.20 -9.58
C ALA A 301 -11.92 -8.67 -10.29
N ASP A 302 -12.50 -7.58 -9.78
CA ASP A 302 -13.65 -6.88 -10.36
C ASP A 302 -13.29 -5.79 -11.39
N ALA A 303 -11.97 -5.58 -11.64
CA ALA A 303 -11.46 -4.60 -12.60
C ALA A 303 -10.14 -5.10 -13.24
N LEU A 304 -10.20 -6.27 -13.88
CA LEU A 304 -9.04 -6.85 -14.57
C LEU A 304 -8.63 -6.01 -15.78
N PRO A 305 -7.32 -5.90 -16.07
CA PRO A 305 -6.86 -5.32 -17.33
C PRO A 305 -7.28 -6.20 -18.51
N SER A 306 -7.49 -5.60 -19.68
CA SER A 306 -8.02 -6.30 -20.87
C SER A 306 -7.18 -7.49 -21.33
N TRP A 307 -5.89 -7.51 -21.01
CA TRP A 307 -4.98 -8.59 -21.36
C TRP A 307 -5.00 -9.79 -20.38
N ALA A 308 -5.63 -9.63 -19.19
CA ALA A 308 -5.76 -10.71 -18.22
C ALA A 308 -7.18 -11.29 -18.27
N ASN A 309 -7.30 -12.56 -18.62
CA ASN A 309 -8.59 -13.24 -18.80
C ASN A 309 -9.17 -13.82 -17.50
N SER A 310 -8.40 -13.82 -16.41
CA SER A 310 -8.84 -14.26 -15.08
C SER A 310 -8.00 -13.62 -13.98
N THR A 311 -8.52 -13.68 -12.76
CA THR A 311 -7.81 -13.31 -11.53
C THR A 311 -6.48 -14.05 -11.38
N ASP A 312 -6.51 -15.37 -11.55
CA ASP A 312 -5.32 -16.22 -11.44
C ASP A 312 -4.29 -15.89 -12.51
N ALA A 313 -4.71 -15.57 -13.74
CA ALA A 313 -3.82 -15.16 -14.80
C ALA A 313 -3.08 -13.86 -14.47
N LEU A 314 -3.75 -12.92 -13.78
CA LEU A 314 -3.12 -11.67 -13.34
C LEU A 314 -2.15 -11.92 -12.17
N PHE A 315 -2.51 -12.73 -11.17
CA PHE A 315 -1.58 -13.13 -10.09
C PHE A 315 -0.36 -13.86 -10.64
N ASP A 316 -0.55 -14.82 -11.57
CA ASP A 316 0.54 -15.55 -12.21
C ASP A 316 1.48 -14.63 -12.98
N ALA A 317 0.91 -13.70 -13.76
CA ALA A 317 1.69 -12.72 -14.50
C ALA A 317 2.55 -11.86 -13.58
N ILE A 318 1.99 -11.31 -12.51
CA ILE A 318 2.69 -10.43 -11.56
C ILE A 318 3.72 -11.21 -10.74
N LEU A 319 3.29 -12.27 -10.04
CA LEU A 319 4.10 -12.91 -9.02
C LEU A 319 5.12 -13.90 -9.59
N PHE A 320 4.78 -14.61 -10.67
CA PHE A 320 5.63 -15.69 -11.19
C PHE A 320 6.27 -15.35 -12.52
N LYS A 321 5.56 -14.78 -13.48
CA LYS A 321 6.15 -14.43 -14.79
C LYS A 321 7.03 -13.18 -14.71
N ALA A 322 6.55 -12.10 -14.10
CA ALA A 322 7.34 -10.89 -13.86
C ALA A 322 8.28 -11.03 -12.66
N GLY A 323 7.95 -11.91 -11.69
CA GLY A 323 8.78 -12.25 -10.55
C GLY A 323 8.65 -11.32 -9.34
N ALA A 324 7.60 -10.49 -9.25
CA ALA A 324 7.39 -9.61 -8.11
C ALA A 324 7.38 -10.36 -6.77
N ASP A 325 7.84 -9.71 -5.69
CA ASP A 325 7.93 -10.31 -4.35
C ASP A 325 6.58 -10.34 -3.63
N GLY A 326 5.68 -9.42 -3.97
CA GLY A 326 4.33 -9.38 -3.41
C GLY A 326 3.38 -8.54 -4.25
N VAL A 327 2.11 -8.62 -3.90
CA VAL A 327 1.04 -7.89 -4.57
C VAL A 327 0.03 -7.33 -3.57
N PHE A 328 -0.32 -6.06 -3.75
CA PHE A 328 -1.46 -5.45 -3.09
C PHE A 328 -2.74 -5.86 -3.82
N THR A 329 -3.71 -6.35 -3.07
CA THR A 329 -4.97 -6.80 -3.64
C THR A 329 -6.16 -6.39 -2.79
N ASP A 330 -7.26 -6.01 -3.45
CA ASP A 330 -8.55 -5.78 -2.77
C ASP A 330 -9.24 -7.11 -2.38
N PHE A 331 -8.73 -8.26 -2.91
CA PHE A 331 -9.25 -9.61 -2.75
C PHE A 331 -8.20 -10.53 -2.10
N PRO A 332 -7.88 -10.37 -0.81
CA PRO A 332 -6.80 -11.12 -0.16
C PRO A 332 -7.04 -12.64 -0.13
N ASP A 333 -8.28 -13.09 0.01
CA ASP A 333 -8.68 -14.49 -0.03
C ASP A 333 -8.30 -15.18 -1.36
N LEU A 334 -8.57 -14.51 -2.50
CA LEU A 334 -8.20 -15.02 -3.82
C LEU A 334 -6.69 -15.12 -3.98
N GLY A 335 -5.95 -14.13 -3.48
CA GLY A 335 -4.48 -14.14 -3.51
C GLY A 335 -3.90 -15.26 -2.67
N ILE A 336 -4.40 -15.49 -1.46
CA ILE A 336 -3.98 -16.57 -0.56
C ILE A 336 -4.31 -17.93 -1.17
N ALA A 337 -5.53 -18.12 -1.68
CA ALA A 337 -5.92 -19.36 -2.36
C ALA A 337 -5.01 -19.66 -3.55
N PHE A 338 -4.71 -18.65 -4.39
CA PHE A 338 -3.82 -18.80 -5.54
C PHE A 338 -2.40 -19.23 -5.14
N ILE A 339 -1.80 -18.61 -4.12
CA ILE A 339 -0.44 -18.97 -3.66
C ILE A 339 -0.42 -20.41 -3.09
N ASN A 340 -1.43 -20.79 -2.31
CA ASN A 340 -1.51 -22.12 -1.73
C ASN A 340 -1.63 -23.19 -2.82
N HIS A 341 -2.48 -22.98 -3.83
CA HIS A 341 -2.59 -23.88 -4.98
C HIS A 341 -1.26 -24.02 -5.75
N LYS A 342 -0.52 -22.92 -5.93
CA LYS A 342 0.82 -22.98 -6.57
C LYS A 342 1.84 -23.78 -5.77
N LYS A 343 1.78 -23.75 -4.43
CA LYS A 343 2.66 -24.56 -3.57
C LYS A 343 2.35 -26.05 -3.63
N GLU A 344 1.08 -26.41 -3.78
CA GLU A 344 0.66 -27.82 -3.91
C GLU A 344 1.07 -28.46 -5.26
N GLN A 345 1.36 -27.63 -6.28
CA GLN A 345 1.79 -28.08 -7.61
C GLN A 345 3.31 -28.26 -7.76
N GLN A 346 4.09 -27.83 -6.76
CA GLN A 346 5.57 -27.95 -6.71
C GLN A 346 6.02 -29.14 -5.88
#